data_d46f892459912be9ffc0ab716dc0f745
#
_entry.id   d46f892459912be9ffc0ab716dc0f745
#
_cell.length_a   1.000
_cell.length_b   1.000
_cell.length_c   1.000
_cell.angle_alpha   90.00
_cell.angle_beta   90.00
_cell.angle_gamma   90.00
#
_symmetry.space_group_name_H-M   'P 1'
#
loop_
_entity.id
_entity.type
_entity.pdbx_description
1 polymer ?
#
loop_
_entity_poly.entity_id
_entity_poly.type
_entity_poly.pdbx_seq_one_letter_code
_entity_poly.pdbx_strand_id
1 'polypeptide(L)'
;MMMIIILDSTFLFYQADSIRQETFDRDLAETAKSLSLIFKKSSEKKLQDIDENSISLMLTEPHDKMFYSIRDDQGRLLFGNPDVPYRKAEDLDSSDPEDFNVYFSRIKNESVRVVSIPIEHTINNVKKEFFIQVAETRNQRTELQHQIIFWILIPQFILLISALILVRFAVKRGLNPILYLNEKIIARSYRDLKPIDVEDVPLEVDRLVGSLNNLMSELDNAIKSENRFVNDAAHQLRTPLAGILAQIQLAQESKDAEEIKRRLEQISQSSKRLIHIINQLLSLSKTQPEAMHNAQFIKLDLVTLVKKTMEDLFPLADSKKIDLGYEGSKTEAFIMGHEEKLYDLIHNLIENGIKYTPNLGKVNVSVETKNNRICLIVEDTGKGIPKEDQPNIFKRFYRGDNVTQSGEDAGAGIGLAIAKEIANMHEATIEIDSRNEKSGTRFYVYFDAVAPK
;
A
#
# COMPACT_ATOMS: atom_id res chain seq x y z
N MET A 1 20.57 -16.06 6.38
CA MET A 1 21.56 -15.60 7.37
C MET A 1 22.11 -16.76 8.22
N MET A 2 21.29 -17.52 8.94
CA MET A 2 21.77 -18.67 9.77
C MET A 2 22.55 -19.72 8.98
N MET A 3 22.10 -20.08 7.77
CA MET A 3 22.78 -21.01 6.89
C MET A 3 24.16 -20.50 6.43
N ILE A 4 24.29 -19.20 6.17
CA ILE A 4 25.57 -18.58 5.79
C ILE A 4 26.55 -18.61 6.96
N ILE A 5 26.09 -18.29 8.18
CA ILE A 5 26.92 -18.33 9.40
C ILE A 5 27.42 -19.74 9.67
N ILE A 6 26.57 -20.76 9.51
CA ILE A 6 26.97 -22.18 9.69
C ILE A 6 28.00 -22.59 8.64
N LEU A 7 27.80 -22.18 7.39
CA LEU A 7 28.70 -22.52 6.29
C LEU A 7 30.06 -21.84 6.45
N ASP A 8 30.08 -20.59 6.87
CA ASP A 8 31.28 -19.82 7.17
C ASP A 8 32.05 -20.41 8.38
N SER A 9 31.32 -20.78 9.45
CA SER A 9 31.90 -21.43 10.62
C SER A 9 32.57 -22.78 10.29
N THR A 10 31.88 -23.58 9.49
CA THR A 10 32.41 -24.89 9.10
C THR A 10 33.62 -24.75 8.19
N PHE A 11 33.62 -23.77 7.31
CA PHE A 11 34.77 -23.48 6.45
C PHE A 11 35.96 -22.97 7.25
N LEU A 12 35.76 -22.01 8.12
CA LEU A 12 36.83 -21.48 9.00
C LEU A 12 37.42 -22.55 9.92
N PHE A 13 36.57 -23.40 10.51
CA PHE A 13 37.01 -24.52 11.32
C PHE A 13 37.85 -25.52 10.52
N TYR A 14 37.39 -25.92 9.34
CA TYR A 14 38.10 -26.84 8.46
C TYR A 14 39.46 -26.28 8.03
N GLN A 15 39.52 -25.01 7.68
CA GLN A 15 40.75 -24.34 7.29
C GLN A 15 41.75 -24.23 8.46
N ALA A 16 41.27 -23.85 9.63
CA ALA A 16 42.10 -23.76 10.84
C ALA A 16 42.63 -25.15 11.28
N ASP A 17 41.81 -26.19 11.17
CA ASP A 17 42.21 -27.55 11.50
C ASP A 17 43.23 -28.11 10.51
N SER A 18 43.05 -27.83 9.21
CA SER A 18 44.03 -28.24 8.17
C SER A 18 45.41 -27.61 8.39
N ILE A 19 45.45 -26.28 8.55
CA ILE A 19 46.72 -25.56 8.80
C ILE A 19 47.41 -26.08 10.08
N ARG A 20 46.65 -26.31 11.12
CA ARG A 20 47.14 -26.85 12.40
C ARG A 20 47.73 -28.25 12.21
N GLN A 21 47.02 -29.16 11.52
CA GLN A 21 47.52 -30.52 11.29
C GLN A 21 48.82 -30.52 10.49
N GLU A 22 48.92 -29.72 9.47
CA GLU A 22 50.13 -29.57 8.66
C GLU A 22 51.33 -29.07 9.49
N THR A 23 51.09 -28.06 10.34
CA THR A 23 52.16 -27.52 11.22
C THR A 23 52.69 -28.58 12.20
N PHE A 24 51.81 -29.29 12.90
CA PHE A 24 52.22 -30.33 13.83
C PHE A 24 52.90 -31.54 13.16
N ASP A 25 52.42 -31.95 11.98
CA ASP A 25 53.03 -33.02 11.21
C ASP A 25 54.42 -32.64 10.73
N ARG A 26 54.65 -31.35 10.41
CA ARG A 26 55.98 -30.82 10.05
C ARG A 26 56.94 -30.79 11.24
N ASP A 27 56.47 -30.33 12.41
CA ASP A 27 57.28 -30.31 13.65
C ASP A 27 57.69 -31.73 14.03
N LEU A 28 56.79 -32.71 13.95
CA LEU A 28 57.05 -34.11 14.20
C LEU A 28 58.07 -34.70 13.20
N ALA A 29 57.97 -34.30 11.94
CA ALA A 29 58.94 -34.71 10.91
C ALA A 29 60.31 -34.11 11.12
N GLU A 30 60.41 -32.84 11.56
CA GLU A 30 61.69 -32.21 11.92
C GLU A 30 62.36 -32.93 13.11
N THR A 31 61.58 -33.37 14.11
CA THR A 31 62.07 -34.17 15.23
C THR A 31 62.61 -35.51 14.75
N ALA A 32 61.92 -36.19 13.85
CA ALA A 32 62.34 -37.45 13.25
C ALA A 32 63.62 -37.27 12.38
N LYS A 33 63.71 -36.14 11.61
CA LYS A 33 64.94 -35.82 10.87
C LYS A 33 66.10 -35.55 11.79
N SER A 34 65.90 -34.88 12.92
CA SER A 34 66.95 -34.64 13.93
C SER A 34 67.48 -35.96 14.54
N LEU A 35 66.58 -36.86 14.87
CA LEU A 35 66.95 -38.22 15.31
C LEU A 35 67.74 -39.00 14.22
N SER A 36 67.33 -38.84 12.93
CA SER A 36 68.04 -39.48 11.82
C SER A 36 69.48 -39.01 11.67
N LEU A 37 69.77 -37.74 11.94
CA LEU A 37 71.08 -37.16 11.88
C LEU A 37 72.00 -37.71 13.04
N ILE A 38 71.42 -37.86 14.23
CA ILE A 38 72.12 -38.46 15.35
C ILE A 38 72.48 -39.91 15.03
N PHE A 39 71.56 -40.69 14.51
CA PHE A 39 71.79 -42.07 14.17
C PHE A 39 72.84 -42.20 13.02
N LYS A 40 72.83 -41.37 12.03
CA LYS A 40 73.81 -41.35 10.93
C LYS A 40 75.21 -41.05 11.38
N LYS A 41 75.39 -40.21 12.43
CA LYS A 41 76.69 -39.83 13.00
C LYS A 41 77.25 -40.89 13.91
N SER A 42 76.52 -41.85 14.41
CA SER A 42 76.93 -42.89 15.29
C SER A 42 77.68 -44.01 14.52
N SER A 43 78.95 -44.25 14.85
CA SER A 43 79.72 -45.42 14.31
C SER A 43 79.26 -46.71 14.93
N GLU A 44 79.48 -47.87 14.24
CA GLU A 44 79.04 -49.21 14.62
C GLU A 44 79.34 -49.60 16.08
N LYS A 45 80.48 -49.14 16.67
CA LYS A 45 80.90 -49.39 18.07
C LYS A 45 80.18 -48.48 19.07
N LYS A 46 79.53 -47.40 18.64
CA LYS A 46 78.80 -46.36 19.44
C LYS A 46 77.29 -46.45 19.41
N LEU A 47 76.74 -47.39 18.64
CA LEU A 47 75.26 -47.60 18.60
C LEU A 47 74.73 -48.05 19.96
N GLN A 48 75.58 -48.72 20.82
CA GLN A 48 75.27 -49.06 22.21
C GLN A 48 75.43 -47.88 23.19
N ASP A 49 76.19 -46.83 22.81
CA ASP A 49 76.40 -45.59 23.58
C ASP A 49 75.58 -44.42 23.18
N ILE A 50 74.48 -44.62 22.43
CA ILE A 50 73.50 -43.53 22.19
C ILE A 50 72.96 -43.14 23.58
N ASP A 51 73.28 -41.92 23.97
CA ASP A 51 72.82 -41.39 25.26
C ASP A 51 71.32 -41.24 25.26
N GLU A 52 70.61 -42.18 25.85
CA GLU A 52 69.15 -42.17 26.02
C GLU A 52 68.65 -40.85 26.67
N ASN A 53 69.53 -40.22 27.51
CA ASN A 53 69.16 -38.94 28.11
C ASN A 53 69.09 -37.79 27.09
N SER A 54 69.97 -37.78 26.08
CA SER A 54 69.95 -36.78 24.99
C SER A 54 68.81 -36.95 24.12
N ILE A 55 68.38 -38.18 23.82
CA ILE A 55 67.15 -38.46 23.05
C ILE A 55 65.93 -38.14 23.91
N SER A 56 65.94 -38.49 25.19
CA SER A 56 64.79 -38.16 26.05
C SER A 56 64.62 -36.67 26.23
N LEU A 57 65.69 -35.86 26.26
CA LEU A 57 65.58 -34.38 26.27
C LEU A 57 65.02 -33.80 25.01
N MET A 58 65.33 -34.38 23.83
CA MET A 58 64.75 -33.96 22.57
C MET A 58 63.25 -34.33 22.37
N LEU A 59 62.84 -35.39 23.07
CA LEU A 59 61.48 -35.93 23.01
C LEU A 59 60.57 -35.44 24.13
N THR A 60 61.10 -34.53 25.01
CA THR A 60 60.28 -33.99 26.08
C THR A 60 59.47 -32.81 25.65
N GLU A 61 58.18 -33.05 25.41
CA GLU A 61 57.19 -32.01 25.27
C GLU A 61 56.32 -31.86 26.54
N PRO A 62 55.91 -30.63 26.88
CA PRO A 62 55.14 -30.36 28.12
C PRO A 62 53.77 -31.01 28.19
N HIS A 63 53.11 -31.20 27.03
CA HIS A 63 51.73 -31.59 26.99
C HIS A 63 51.44 -32.93 26.31
N ASP A 64 52.35 -33.38 25.42
CA ASP A 64 52.22 -34.63 24.71
C ASP A 64 53.39 -35.59 25.01
N LYS A 65 53.08 -36.87 24.94
CA LYS A 65 54.11 -37.93 25.13
C LYS A 65 54.69 -38.26 23.76
N MET A 66 55.98 -38.16 23.63
CA MET A 66 56.70 -38.60 22.43
C MET A 66 57.32 -39.97 22.64
N PHE A 67 57.23 -40.78 21.63
CA PHE A 67 57.81 -42.11 21.53
C PHE A 67 58.62 -42.21 20.25
N TYR A 68 59.72 -42.94 20.30
CA TYR A 68 60.46 -43.20 19.07
C TYR A 68 60.78 -44.69 18.95
N SER A 69 61.01 -45.17 17.72
CA SER A 69 61.59 -46.48 17.45
C SER A 69 62.47 -46.45 16.20
N ILE A 70 63.54 -47.21 16.25
CA ILE A 70 64.43 -47.41 15.10
C ILE A 70 64.38 -48.89 14.79
N ARG A 71 64.00 -49.22 13.56
CA ARG A 71 63.78 -50.59 13.07
C ARG A 71 64.53 -50.84 11.77
N ASP A 72 64.93 -52.13 11.58
CA ASP A 72 65.51 -52.57 10.33
C ASP A 72 64.40 -52.77 9.21
N ASP A 73 64.82 -53.12 7.99
CA ASP A 73 63.98 -53.42 6.83
C ASP A 73 63.04 -54.64 7.10
N GLN A 74 63.34 -55.48 8.10
CA GLN A 74 62.50 -56.60 8.53
C GLN A 74 61.52 -56.23 9.65
N GLY A 75 61.56 -54.98 10.14
CA GLY A 75 60.71 -54.49 11.21
C GLY A 75 61.25 -54.84 12.64
N ARG A 76 62.44 -55.40 12.78
CA ARG A 76 63.03 -55.73 14.08
C ARG A 76 63.47 -54.46 14.77
N LEU A 77 63.08 -54.31 16.05
CA LEU A 77 63.42 -53.15 16.85
C LEU A 77 64.93 -53.19 17.19
N LEU A 78 65.61 -52.10 16.90
CA LEU A 78 67.00 -51.90 17.29
C LEU A 78 67.10 -51.04 18.52
N PHE A 79 66.37 -49.89 18.56
CA PHE A 79 66.36 -48.95 19.66
C PHE A 79 64.96 -48.33 19.83
N GLY A 80 64.65 -47.86 21.04
CA GLY A 80 63.46 -47.11 21.37
C GLY A 80 62.29 -47.96 21.88
N ASN A 81 61.12 -47.45 21.79
CA ASN A 81 59.87 -48.03 22.34
C ASN A 81 59.29 -49.11 21.43
N PRO A 82 59.14 -50.38 21.96
CA PRO A 82 58.56 -51.46 21.15
C PRO A 82 57.12 -51.30 20.81
N ASP A 83 56.37 -50.44 21.55
CA ASP A 83 54.94 -50.20 21.36
C ASP A 83 54.67 -49.28 20.18
N VAL A 84 55.69 -48.61 19.60
CA VAL A 84 55.52 -47.77 18.39
C VAL A 84 55.17 -48.68 17.18
N PRO A 85 54.02 -48.53 16.59
CA PRO A 85 53.56 -49.40 15.50
C PRO A 85 54.39 -49.21 14.23
N TYR A 86 54.83 -50.34 13.70
CA TYR A 86 55.60 -50.37 12.44
C TYR A 86 54.69 -50.60 11.27
N ARG A 87 54.85 -49.78 10.24
CA ARG A 87 54.27 -50.02 8.88
C ARG A 87 55.40 -50.01 7.84
N LYS A 88 55.36 -50.94 6.90
CA LYS A 88 56.28 -50.91 5.77
C LYS A 88 56.04 -49.72 4.86
N ALA A 89 57.10 -49.21 4.25
CA ALA A 89 57.01 -48.08 3.32
C ALA A 89 56.06 -48.34 2.12
N GLU A 90 55.93 -49.59 1.71
CA GLU A 90 55.02 -49.99 0.61
C GLU A 90 53.53 -49.89 0.94
N ASP A 91 53.20 -49.87 2.25
CA ASP A 91 51.81 -49.75 2.74
C ASP A 91 51.37 -48.27 3.00
N LEU A 92 52.25 -47.32 2.68
CA LEU A 92 52.07 -45.94 2.99
C LEU A 92 51.94 -45.12 1.72
N ASP A 93 50.81 -44.44 1.59
CA ASP A 93 50.52 -43.58 0.46
C ASP A 93 51.41 -42.31 0.53
N SER A 94 52.57 -42.37 -0.17
CA SER A 94 53.53 -41.26 -0.19
C SER A 94 53.08 -40.17 -1.14
N SER A 95 52.16 -39.32 -0.69
CA SER A 95 51.72 -38.13 -1.40
C SER A 95 52.51 -36.85 -1.04
N ASP A 96 53.53 -36.98 -0.15
CA ASP A 96 54.28 -35.84 0.34
C ASP A 96 55.67 -35.73 -0.34
N PRO A 97 56.03 -34.57 -0.93
CA PRO A 97 57.29 -34.36 -1.62
C PRO A 97 58.55 -34.35 -0.70
N GLU A 98 58.39 -34.42 0.61
CA GLU A 98 59.50 -34.30 1.58
C GLU A 98 60.04 -35.65 2.11
N ASP A 99 59.79 -36.76 1.48
CA ASP A 99 60.32 -38.07 1.87
C ASP A 99 60.01 -38.59 3.30
N PHE A 100 58.88 -38.20 3.88
CA PHE A 100 58.42 -38.75 5.15
C PHE A 100 56.97 -39.22 5.08
N ASN A 101 56.63 -40.30 5.78
CA ASN A 101 55.28 -40.83 5.82
C ASN A 101 54.62 -40.55 7.16
N VAL A 102 53.40 -40.00 7.13
CA VAL A 102 52.62 -39.67 8.31
C VAL A 102 51.35 -40.48 8.38
N TYR A 103 51.11 -41.14 9.54
CA TYR A 103 49.91 -41.95 9.73
C TYR A 103 49.39 -41.95 11.14
N PHE A 104 48.12 -42.29 11.30
CA PHE A 104 47.50 -42.44 12.62
C PHE A 104 47.67 -43.86 13.13
N SER A 105 47.91 -43.97 14.47
CA SER A 105 48.02 -45.27 15.15
C SER A 105 47.60 -45.16 16.62
N ARG A 106 47.80 -46.25 17.39
CA ARG A 106 47.52 -46.29 18.83
C ARG A 106 48.67 -46.95 19.60
N ILE A 107 49.07 -46.32 20.70
CA ILE A 107 50.00 -46.87 21.66
C ILE A 107 49.28 -46.96 23.01
N LYS A 108 49.17 -48.15 23.64
CA LYS A 108 48.54 -48.36 24.94
C LYS A 108 47.16 -47.63 25.07
N ASN A 109 46.32 -47.68 24.05
CA ASN A 109 45.02 -47.06 24.01
C ASN A 109 45.00 -45.54 23.78
N GLU A 110 46.14 -44.85 23.72
CA GLU A 110 46.25 -43.45 23.35
C GLU A 110 46.39 -43.32 21.81
N SER A 111 45.66 -42.40 21.21
CA SER A 111 45.77 -42.13 19.78
C SER A 111 47.04 -41.32 19.52
N VAL A 112 47.86 -41.80 18.61
CA VAL A 112 49.14 -41.17 18.26
C VAL A 112 49.22 -40.84 16.78
N ARG A 113 49.95 -39.79 16.48
CA ARG A 113 50.41 -39.46 15.13
C ARG A 113 51.83 -39.93 14.96
N VAL A 114 52.10 -40.69 13.92
CA VAL A 114 53.42 -41.28 13.69
C VAL A 114 54.01 -40.76 12.41
N VAL A 115 55.27 -40.31 12.47
CA VAL A 115 56.08 -39.96 11.32
C VAL A 115 57.12 -41.08 11.13
N SER A 116 57.28 -41.59 9.95
CA SER A 116 58.28 -42.58 9.61
C SER A 116 59.21 -42.07 8.48
N ILE A 117 60.52 -42.08 8.75
CA ILE A 117 61.52 -41.61 7.79
C ILE A 117 62.46 -42.81 7.49
N PRO A 118 62.60 -43.18 6.22
CA PRO A 118 63.60 -44.18 5.79
C PRO A 118 64.98 -43.52 5.79
N ILE A 119 65.99 -44.25 6.30
CA ILE A 119 67.38 -43.83 6.25
C ILE A 119 68.29 -44.97 5.77
N GLU A 120 69.17 -44.65 4.86
CA GLU A 120 70.29 -45.56 4.52
C GLU A 120 71.43 -45.34 5.41
N HIS A 121 71.96 -46.46 6.04
CA HIS A 121 73.16 -46.44 6.79
C HIS A 121 74.05 -47.61 6.40
N THR A 122 75.36 -47.38 6.24
CA THR A 122 76.30 -48.38 5.81
C THR A 122 76.92 -49.07 7.06
N ILE A 123 76.60 -50.37 7.27
CA ILE A 123 77.15 -51.23 8.30
C ILE A 123 77.98 -52.33 7.65
N ASN A 124 79.24 -52.46 8.05
CA ASN A 124 80.18 -53.49 7.53
C ASN A 124 80.29 -53.44 5.97
N ASN A 125 80.36 -52.22 5.39
CA ASN A 125 80.39 -51.98 3.92
C ASN A 125 79.16 -52.45 3.15
N VAL A 126 78.06 -52.77 3.88
CA VAL A 126 76.75 -53.12 3.25
C VAL A 126 75.78 -52.00 3.59
N LYS A 127 75.18 -51.40 2.55
CA LYS A 127 74.08 -50.46 2.72
C LYS A 127 72.83 -51.20 3.18
N LYS A 128 72.31 -50.79 4.35
CA LYS A 128 71.09 -51.29 4.94
C LYS A 128 70.11 -50.12 5.13
N GLU A 129 68.86 -50.39 4.93
CA GLU A 129 67.80 -49.45 5.16
C GLU A 129 67.25 -49.61 6.61
N PHE A 130 66.98 -48.45 7.23
CA PHE A 130 66.45 -48.40 8.59
C PHE A 130 65.29 -47.41 8.58
N PHE A 131 64.31 -47.62 9.46
CA PHE A 131 63.16 -46.77 9.62
C PHE A 131 63.19 -46.11 10.99
N ILE A 132 63.28 -44.79 11.00
CA ILE A 132 63.09 -43.97 12.21
C ILE A 132 61.67 -43.54 12.30
N GLN A 133 61.04 -43.93 13.41
CA GLN A 133 59.67 -43.60 13.66
C GLN A 133 59.59 -42.75 14.96
N VAL A 134 58.87 -41.61 14.85
CA VAL A 134 58.53 -40.76 15.98
C VAL A 134 57.03 -40.69 16.07
N ALA A 135 56.50 -40.95 17.25
CA ALA A 135 55.09 -40.94 17.55
C ALA A 135 54.78 -39.94 18.64
N GLU A 136 53.75 -39.17 18.51
CA GLU A 136 53.30 -38.16 19.46
C GLU A 136 51.83 -38.38 19.82
N THR A 137 51.46 -38.22 21.10
CA THR A 137 50.04 -38.23 21.53
C THR A 137 49.32 -36.98 21.02
N ARG A 138 47.99 -36.98 21.06
CA ARG A 138 47.18 -35.91 20.48
C ARG A 138 46.52 -35.00 21.51
N ASN A 139 47.00 -34.98 22.75
CA ASN A 139 46.37 -34.24 23.85
C ASN A 139 46.34 -32.73 23.58
N GLN A 140 47.51 -32.16 23.23
CA GLN A 140 47.65 -30.76 22.88
C GLN A 140 46.82 -30.39 21.64
N ARG A 141 46.80 -31.31 20.63
CA ARG A 141 46.01 -31.12 19.43
C ARG A 141 44.51 -31.04 19.72
N THR A 142 43.98 -31.87 20.63
CA THR A 142 42.57 -31.88 21.00
C THR A 142 42.17 -30.66 21.85
N GLU A 143 43.06 -30.23 22.75
CA GLU A 143 42.82 -29.04 23.58
C GLU A 143 42.75 -27.76 22.73
N LEU A 144 43.68 -27.58 21.83
CA LEU A 144 43.66 -26.46 20.85
C LEU A 144 42.44 -26.50 19.94
N GLN A 145 41.97 -27.70 19.55
CA GLN A 145 40.78 -27.86 18.76
C GLN A 145 39.54 -27.33 19.48
N HIS A 146 39.38 -27.61 20.77
CA HIS A 146 38.29 -27.07 21.59
C HIS A 146 38.38 -25.54 21.73
N GLN A 147 39.59 -25.01 21.92
CA GLN A 147 39.76 -23.55 21.98
C GLN A 147 39.39 -22.86 20.68
N ILE A 148 39.78 -23.39 19.51
CA ILE A 148 39.44 -22.85 18.20
C ILE A 148 37.92 -22.82 18.02
N ILE A 149 37.23 -23.93 18.34
CA ILE A 149 35.77 -24.01 18.28
C ILE A 149 35.14 -22.93 19.15
N PHE A 150 35.63 -22.74 20.37
CA PHE A 150 35.08 -21.76 21.31
C PHE A 150 35.25 -20.31 20.81
N TRP A 151 36.45 -19.99 20.30
CA TRP A 151 36.73 -18.66 19.73
C TRP A 151 35.96 -18.35 18.45
N ILE A 152 35.57 -19.36 17.68
CA ILE A 152 34.74 -19.18 16.48
C ILE A 152 33.26 -19.03 16.88
N LEU A 153 32.75 -19.87 17.79
CA LEU A 153 31.31 -19.93 18.09
C LEU A 153 30.82 -18.75 18.94
N ILE A 154 31.61 -18.25 19.88
CA ILE A 154 31.18 -17.19 20.79
C ILE A 154 30.84 -15.89 20.04
N PRO A 155 31.71 -15.31 19.19
CA PRO A 155 31.42 -14.11 18.48
C PRO A 155 30.18 -14.25 17.57
N GLN A 156 30.00 -15.42 16.97
CA GLN A 156 28.83 -15.68 16.10
C GLN A 156 27.54 -15.76 16.90
N PHE A 157 27.58 -16.36 18.10
CA PHE A 157 26.42 -16.41 19.00
C PHE A 157 26.03 -15.00 19.48
N ILE A 158 27.01 -14.17 19.82
CA ILE A 158 26.79 -12.76 20.19
C ILE A 158 26.18 -11.99 19.01
N LEU A 159 26.69 -12.17 17.78
CA LEU A 159 26.19 -11.54 16.58
C LEU A 159 24.75 -11.97 16.28
N LEU A 160 24.44 -13.25 16.45
CA LEU A 160 23.09 -13.78 16.26
C LEU A 160 22.10 -13.16 17.25
N ILE A 161 22.47 -13.12 18.54
CA ILE A 161 21.62 -12.53 19.58
C ILE A 161 21.42 -11.02 19.32
N SER A 162 22.50 -10.30 19.01
CA SER A 162 22.41 -8.86 18.72
C SER A 162 21.54 -8.57 17.51
N ALA A 163 21.64 -9.35 16.44
CA ALA A 163 20.80 -9.25 15.27
C ALA A 163 19.31 -9.51 15.61
N LEU A 164 19.04 -10.51 16.43
CA LEU A 164 17.67 -10.85 16.86
C LEU A 164 17.04 -9.72 17.69
N ILE A 165 17.82 -9.14 18.60
CA ILE A 165 17.39 -7.99 19.42
C ILE A 165 17.12 -6.77 18.51
N LEU A 166 18.02 -6.50 17.56
CA LEU A 166 17.87 -5.37 16.64
C LEU A 166 16.63 -5.51 15.77
N VAL A 167 16.40 -6.69 15.19
CA VAL A 167 15.20 -6.98 14.38
C VAL A 167 13.93 -6.81 15.22
N ARG A 168 13.91 -7.38 16.45
CA ARG A 168 12.76 -7.23 17.34
C ARG A 168 12.49 -5.76 17.68
N PHE A 169 13.53 -4.98 17.93
CA PHE A 169 13.40 -3.55 18.22
C PHE A 169 12.90 -2.76 17.00
N ALA A 170 13.47 -3.02 15.81
CA ALA A 170 13.07 -2.38 14.56
C ALA A 170 11.61 -2.69 14.20
N VAL A 171 11.21 -3.96 14.29
CA VAL A 171 9.83 -4.39 14.02
C VAL A 171 8.85 -3.75 15.01
N LYS A 172 9.16 -3.78 16.30
CA LYS A 172 8.29 -3.16 17.32
C LYS A 172 8.13 -1.66 17.08
N ARG A 173 9.24 -0.95 16.79
CA ARG A 173 9.21 0.49 16.56
C ARG A 173 8.48 0.85 15.25
N GLY A 174 8.65 0.05 14.20
CA GLY A 174 7.98 0.27 12.90
C GLY A 174 6.49 -0.06 12.90
N LEU A 175 6.05 -1.06 13.69
CA LEU A 175 4.63 -1.47 13.73
C LEU A 175 3.80 -0.74 14.78
N ASN A 176 4.39 -0.19 15.82
CA ASN A 176 3.67 0.50 16.89
C ASN A 176 2.73 1.62 16.37
N PRO A 177 3.11 2.48 15.41
CA PRO A 177 2.23 3.53 14.90
C PRO A 177 0.98 2.96 14.24
N ILE A 178 1.10 1.83 13.54
CA ILE A 178 -0.02 1.15 12.87
C ILE A 178 -0.98 0.57 13.90
N LEU A 179 -0.45 -0.06 14.94
CA LEU A 179 -1.27 -0.61 16.04
C LEU A 179 -2.01 0.51 16.78
N TYR A 180 -1.34 1.62 17.06
CA TYR A 180 -1.95 2.80 17.68
C TYR A 180 -3.05 3.43 16.82
N LEU A 181 -2.81 3.53 15.50
CA LEU A 181 -3.81 3.99 14.53
C LEU A 181 -5.04 3.06 14.55
N ASN A 182 -4.81 1.75 14.53
CA ASN A 182 -5.88 0.76 14.58
C ASN A 182 -6.73 0.87 15.86
N GLU A 183 -6.07 1.03 17.03
CA GLU A 183 -6.78 1.24 18.31
C GLU A 183 -7.61 2.53 18.29
N LYS A 184 -7.06 3.64 17.77
CA LYS A 184 -7.79 4.90 17.62
C LYS A 184 -9.00 4.77 16.70
N ILE A 185 -8.88 4.01 15.59
CA ILE A 185 -10.00 3.79 14.66
C ILE A 185 -11.09 2.93 15.33
N ILE A 186 -10.72 1.83 15.99
CA ILE A 186 -11.67 0.92 16.64
C ILE A 186 -12.39 1.59 17.83
N ALA A 187 -11.70 2.43 18.58
CA ALA A 187 -12.28 3.13 19.73
C ALA A 187 -13.26 4.24 19.32
N ARG A 188 -13.29 4.67 18.05
CA ARG A 188 -14.19 5.70 17.55
C ARG A 188 -15.61 5.19 17.35
N SER A 189 -16.55 6.05 17.66
CA SER A 189 -17.94 5.85 17.22
C SER A 189 -18.05 6.04 15.72
N TYR A 190 -18.93 5.27 15.07
CA TYR A 190 -19.24 5.43 13.62
C TYR A 190 -19.70 6.85 13.21
N ARG A 191 -20.04 7.70 14.19
CA ARG A 191 -20.42 9.10 13.97
C ARG A 191 -19.29 10.11 14.15
N ASP A 192 -18.13 9.67 14.64
CA ASP A 192 -16.98 10.57 14.87
C ASP A 192 -16.07 10.59 13.65
N LEU A 193 -16.35 11.52 12.74
CA LEU A 193 -15.62 11.72 11.49
C LEU A 193 -14.55 12.83 11.58
N LYS A 194 -14.15 13.23 12.80
CA LYS A 194 -13.07 14.21 12.98
C LYS A 194 -11.76 13.67 12.44
N PRO A 195 -10.85 14.54 11.98
CA PRO A 195 -9.54 14.10 11.52
C PRO A 195 -8.80 13.26 12.57
N ILE A 196 -8.07 12.25 12.11
CA ILE A 196 -7.17 11.47 12.95
C ILE A 196 -5.85 12.22 12.98
N ASP A 197 -5.45 12.63 14.17
CA ASP A 197 -4.15 13.22 14.42
C ASP A 197 -3.22 12.14 14.96
N VAL A 198 -2.08 11.94 14.29
CA VAL A 198 -1.06 10.95 14.66
C VAL A 198 0.28 11.66 14.60
N GLU A 199 0.87 11.89 15.76
CA GLU A 199 2.21 12.46 15.89
C GLU A 199 3.29 11.38 15.69
N ASP A 200 4.45 11.76 15.15
CA ASP A 200 5.66 10.94 15.02
C ASP A 200 5.48 9.60 14.26
N VAL A 201 4.80 9.62 13.13
CA VAL A 201 4.63 8.43 12.29
C VAL A 201 5.56 8.43 11.07
N PRO A 202 5.94 7.24 10.56
CA PRO A 202 6.62 7.13 9.28
C PRO A 202 5.82 7.76 8.13
N LEU A 203 6.53 8.29 7.11
CA LEU A 203 5.92 8.96 5.95
C LEU A 203 4.87 8.11 5.23
N GLU A 204 5.04 6.79 5.22
CA GLU A 204 4.11 5.84 4.62
C GLU A 204 2.77 5.79 5.37
N VAL A 205 2.81 5.89 6.70
CA VAL A 205 1.63 5.91 7.57
C VAL A 205 0.94 7.27 7.50
N ASP A 206 1.70 8.37 7.45
CA ASP A 206 1.18 9.74 7.33
C ASP A 206 0.36 9.91 6.05
N ARG A 207 0.82 9.39 4.91
CA ARG A 207 0.07 9.40 3.64
C ARG A 207 -1.25 8.62 3.76
N LEU A 208 -1.24 7.48 4.44
CA LEU A 208 -2.44 6.68 4.67
C LEU A 208 -3.45 7.44 5.54
N VAL A 209 -2.97 8.07 6.62
CA VAL A 209 -3.81 8.90 7.52
C VAL A 209 -4.38 10.09 6.76
N GLY A 210 -3.59 10.75 5.92
CA GLY A 210 -4.04 11.85 5.06
C GLY A 210 -5.17 11.42 4.12
N SER A 211 -5.02 10.29 3.45
CA SER A 211 -6.06 9.72 2.57
C SER A 211 -7.33 9.36 3.34
N LEU A 212 -7.18 8.77 4.52
CA LEU A 212 -8.31 8.42 5.40
C LEU A 212 -9.04 9.67 5.91
N ASN A 213 -8.30 10.71 6.31
CA ASN A 213 -8.88 11.97 6.76
C ASN A 213 -9.66 12.68 5.63
N ASN A 214 -9.16 12.61 4.39
CA ASN A 214 -9.89 13.12 3.23
C ASN A 214 -11.21 12.37 3.03
N LEU A 215 -11.20 11.04 3.06
CA LEU A 215 -12.41 10.22 2.97
C LEU A 215 -13.40 10.53 4.10
N MET A 216 -12.91 10.68 5.34
CA MET A 216 -13.76 11.07 6.47
C MET A 216 -14.39 12.45 6.29
N SER A 217 -13.64 13.42 5.76
CA SER A 217 -14.13 14.75 5.46
C SER A 217 -15.21 14.73 4.34
N GLU A 218 -14.99 13.95 3.29
CA GLU A 218 -15.98 13.77 2.22
C GLU A 218 -17.26 13.13 2.75
N LEU A 219 -17.14 12.09 3.58
CA LEU A 219 -18.28 11.43 4.21
C LEU A 219 -19.03 12.35 5.16
N ASP A 220 -18.34 13.12 5.98
CA ASP A 220 -18.94 14.12 6.90
C ASP A 220 -19.74 15.18 6.12
N ASN A 221 -19.15 15.67 5.02
CA ASN A 221 -19.82 16.62 4.13
C ASN A 221 -21.05 16.00 3.45
N ALA A 222 -20.99 14.75 3.02
CA ALA A 222 -22.11 14.02 2.43
C ALA A 222 -23.25 13.85 3.46
N ILE A 223 -22.94 13.38 4.67
CA ILE A 223 -23.94 13.21 5.75
C ILE A 223 -24.56 14.55 6.15
N LYS A 224 -23.78 15.62 6.27
CA LYS A 224 -24.30 16.95 6.56
C LYS A 224 -25.20 17.47 5.45
N SER A 225 -24.88 17.18 4.20
CA SER A 225 -25.71 17.56 3.05
C SER A 225 -27.02 16.77 3.07
N GLU A 226 -26.97 15.45 3.34
CA GLU A 226 -28.16 14.62 3.44
C GLU A 226 -29.08 15.04 4.59
N ASN A 227 -28.53 15.30 5.76
CA ASN A 227 -29.31 15.77 6.92
C ASN A 227 -29.98 17.12 6.62
N ARG A 228 -29.27 18.06 5.97
CA ARG A 228 -29.87 19.32 5.53
C ARG A 228 -31.00 19.08 4.55
N PHE A 229 -30.80 18.21 3.55
CA PHE A 229 -31.83 17.86 2.58
C PHE A 229 -33.10 17.32 3.26
N VAL A 230 -32.98 16.38 4.18
CA VAL A 230 -34.13 15.80 4.92
C VAL A 230 -34.86 16.87 5.76
N ASN A 231 -34.11 17.73 6.45
CA ASN A 231 -34.70 18.80 7.24
C ASN A 231 -35.44 19.84 6.37
N ASP A 232 -34.82 20.26 5.27
CA ASP A 232 -35.40 21.25 4.36
C ASP A 232 -36.63 20.66 3.64
N ALA A 233 -36.58 19.40 3.20
CA ALA A 233 -37.73 18.69 2.64
C ALA A 233 -38.90 18.62 3.63
N ALA A 234 -38.62 18.28 4.91
CA ALA A 234 -39.64 18.23 5.93
C ALA A 234 -40.29 19.62 6.16
N HIS A 235 -39.49 20.70 6.15
CA HIS A 235 -40.02 22.06 6.28
C HIS A 235 -40.89 22.46 5.06
N GLN A 236 -40.43 22.15 3.83
CA GLN A 236 -41.15 22.49 2.60
C GLN A 236 -42.46 21.69 2.45
N LEU A 237 -42.56 20.50 3.01
CA LEU A 237 -43.80 19.70 3.02
C LEU A 237 -44.76 20.15 4.13
N ARG A 238 -44.25 20.53 5.32
CA ARG A 238 -45.07 20.91 6.46
C ARG A 238 -45.90 22.17 6.19
N THR A 239 -45.31 23.15 5.52
CA THR A 239 -46.01 24.45 5.24
C THR A 239 -47.27 24.30 4.40
N PRO A 240 -47.25 23.67 3.19
CA PRO A 240 -48.45 23.48 2.39
C PRO A 240 -49.46 22.55 3.07
N LEU A 241 -48.98 21.53 3.80
CA LEU A 241 -49.88 20.64 4.55
C LEU A 241 -50.63 21.36 5.66
N ALA A 242 -49.96 22.24 6.42
CA ALA A 242 -50.59 23.05 7.43
C ALA A 242 -51.60 24.04 6.80
N GLY A 243 -51.27 24.62 5.61
CA GLY A 243 -52.21 25.43 4.82
C GLY A 243 -53.46 24.67 4.40
N ILE A 244 -53.32 23.44 3.88
CA ILE A 244 -54.44 22.59 3.52
C ILE A 244 -55.32 22.31 4.75
N LEU A 245 -54.73 21.94 5.88
CA LEU A 245 -55.49 21.66 7.12
C LEU A 245 -56.26 22.90 7.62
N ALA A 246 -55.63 24.07 7.57
CA ALA A 246 -56.29 25.33 7.92
C ALA A 246 -57.48 25.66 7.00
N GLN A 247 -57.33 25.48 5.69
CA GLN A 247 -58.43 25.71 4.71
C GLN A 247 -59.57 24.70 4.93
N ILE A 248 -59.26 23.41 5.25
CA ILE A 248 -60.30 22.43 5.56
C ILE A 248 -61.09 22.83 6.81
N GLN A 249 -60.38 23.27 7.88
CA GLN A 249 -61.07 23.72 9.10
C GLN A 249 -61.99 24.93 8.84
N LEU A 250 -61.49 25.95 8.13
CA LEU A 250 -62.31 27.08 7.73
C LEU A 250 -63.51 26.73 6.84
N ALA A 251 -63.32 25.76 5.91
CA ALA A 251 -64.42 25.25 5.08
C ALA A 251 -65.46 24.53 5.93
N GLN A 252 -65.05 23.80 6.98
CA GLN A 252 -66.00 23.12 7.89
C GLN A 252 -66.82 24.05 8.77
N GLU A 253 -66.25 25.24 9.14
CA GLU A 253 -66.91 26.25 9.96
C GLU A 253 -67.84 27.16 9.16
N SER A 254 -67.62 27.29 7.84
CA SER A 254 -68.43 28.18 6.98
C SER A 254 -69.78 27.53 6.61
N LYS A 255 -70.81 28.34 6.55
CA LYS A 255 -72.15 27.97 6.06
C LYS A 255 -72.41 28.54 4.64
N ASP A 256 -71.50 29.37 4.13
CA ASP A 256 -71.62 29.95 2.82
C ASP A 256 -71.06 29.04 1.72
N ALA A 257 -71.88 28.68 0.75
CA ALA A 257 -71.50 27.75 -0.31
C ALA A 257 -70.44 28.32 -1.21
N GLU A 258 -70.38 29.61 -1.49
CA GLU A 258 -69.36 30.26 -2.31
C GLU A 258 -68.02 30.33 -1.58
N GLU A 259 -68.06 30.54 -0.27
CA GLU A 259 -66.86 30.51 0.54
C GLU A 259 -66.29 29.08 0.63
N ILE A 260 -67.12 28.07 0.83
CA ILE A 260 -66.70 26.66 0.84
C ILE A 260 -66.03 26.30 -0.50
N LYS A 261 -66.66 26.69 -1.63
CA LYS A 261 -66.14 26.44 -2.95
C LYS A 261 -64.76 27.08 -3.13
N ARG A 262 -64.56 28.33 -2.74
CA ARG A 262 -63.27 29.03 -2.77
C ARG A 262 -62.22 28.35 -1.91
N ARG A 263 -62.56 27.85 -0.72
CA ARG A 263 -61.66 27.07 0.18
C ARG A 263 -61.27 25.72 -0.49
N LEU A 264 -62.20 25.03 -1.13
CA LEU A 264 -61.92 23.79 -1.87
C LEU A 264 -60.97 24.02 -3.03
N GLU A 265 -61.12 25.13 -3.74
CA GLU A 265 -60.21 25.54 -4.84
C GLU A 265 -58.78 25.79 -4.27
N GLN A 266 -58.62 26.48 -3.13
CA GLN A 266 -57.37 26.71 -2.46
C GLN A 266 -56.72 25.39 -1.97
N ILE A 267 -57.52 24.44 -1.43
CA ILE A 267 -57.07 23.10 -1.05
C ILE A 267 -56.53 22.34 -2.25
N SER A 268 -57.30 22.37 -3.38
CA SER A 268 -56.90 21.72 -4.63
C SER A 268 -55.57 22.26 -5.15
N GLN A 269 -55.40 23.59 -5.14
CA GLN A 269 -54.21 24.27 -5.59
C GLN A 269 -52.99 23.93 -4.70
N SER A 270 -53.17 23.95 -3.37
CA SER A 270 -52.14 23.60 -2.40
C SER A 270 -51.74 22.11 -2.51
N SER A 271 -52.68 21.21 -2.78
CA SER A 271 -52.46 19.78 -3.02
C SER A 271 -51.64 19.55 -4.29
N LYS A 272 -51.96 20.23 -5.40
CA LYS A 272 -51.21 20.17 -6.66
C LYS A 272 -49.76 20.65 -6.43
N ARG A 273 -49.58 21.73 -5.66
CA ARG A 273 -48.24 22.22 -5.29
C ARG A 273 -47.46 21.24 -4.45
N LEU A 274 -48.12 20.54 -3.49
CA LEU A 274 -47.49 19.50 -2.68
C LEU A 274 -47.01 18.31 -3.53
N ILE A 275 -47.85 17.87 -4.48
CA ILE A 275 -47.49 16.80 -5.42
C ILE A 275 -46.28 17.22 -6.27
N HIS A 276 -46.24 18.46 -6.75
CA HIS A 276 -45.10 18.99 -7.51
C HIS A 276 -43.79 18.95 -6.66
N ILE A 277 -43.82 19.37 -5.38
CA ILE A 277 -42.67 19.33 -4.49
C ILE A 277 -42.20 17.86 -4.28
N ILE A 278 -43.15 16.92 -4.07
CA ILE A 278 -42.82 15.49 -3.90
C ILE A 278 -42.13 14.96 -5.18
N ASN A 279 -42.65 15.27 -6.36
CA ASN A 279 -42.06 14.84 -7.62
C ASN A 279 -40.63 15.39 -7.81
N GLN A 280 -40.41 16.66 -7.47
CA GLN A 280 -39.10 17.29 -7.50
C GLN A 280 -38.10 16.59 -6.52
N LEU A 281 -38.55 16.21 -5.30
CA LEU A 281 -37.76 15.47 -4.32
C LEU A 281 -37.41 14.07 -4.82
N LEU A 282 -38.37 13.39 -5.46
CA LEU A 282 -38.14 12.07 -6.05
C LEU A 282 -37.21 12.13 -7.26
N SER A 283 -37.30 13.18 -8.10
CA SER A 283 -36.35 13.38 -9.19
C SER A 283 -34.91 13.57 -8.66
N LEU A 284 -34.74 14.35 -7.61
CA LEU A 284 -33.43 14.54 -6.94
C LEU A 284 -32.87 13.24 -6.35
N SER A 285 -33.71 12.41 -5.77
CA SER A 285 -33.29 11.10 -5.21
C SER A 285 -32.80 10.14 -6.31
N LYS A 286 -33.39 10.20 -7.51
CA LYS A 286 -33.03 9.35 -8.67
C LYS A 286 -31.80 9.84 -9.45
N THR A 287 -31.24 11.01 -9.14
CA THR A 287 -30.04 11.55 -9.78
C THR A 287 -28.77 11.26 -9.00
N GLN A 288 -28.82 10.45 -7.93
CA GLN A 288 -27.61 10.02 -7.20
C GLN A 288 -26.73 9.10 -8.05
N PRO A 289 -25.39 9.08 -7.83
CA PRO A 289 -24.43 8.37 -8.68
C PRO A 289 -24.70 6.86 -8.85
N GLU A 290 -25.37 6.24 -7.87
CA GLU A 290 -25.73 4.81 -7.91
C GLU A 290 -26.83 4.49 -8.95
N ALA A 291 -27.71 5.45 -9.24
CA ALA A 291 -28.72 5.32 -10.30
C ALA A 291 -28.12 5.53 -11.71
N MET A 292 -26.91 6.09 -11.79
CA MET A 292 -26.22 6.36 -13.07
C MET A 292 -25.73 5.10 -13.78
N HIS A 293 -25.44 4.01 -13.06
CA HIS A 293 -24.95 2.76 -13.66
C HIS A 293 -25.98 2.07 -14.58
N ASN A 294 -27.26 2.43 -14.50
CA ASN A 294 -28.36 1.87 -15.30
C ASN A 294 -28.98 2.90 -16.27
N ALA A 295 -28.48 4.13 -16.34
CA ALA A 295 -29.01 5.15 -17.23
C ALA A 295 -28.55 4.88 -18.67
N GLN A 296 -29.47 4.58 -19.55
CA GLN A 296 -29.19 4.34 -20.96
C GLN A 296 -29.03 5.69 -21.68
N PHE A 297 -27.76 6.08 -21.91
CA PHE A 297 -27.44 7.25 -22.74
C PHE A 297 -27.66 6.90 -24.21
N ILE A 298 -28.47 7.69 -24.86
CA ILE A 298 -28.77 7.58 -26.32
C ILE A 298 -28.35 8.84 -27.06
N LYS A 299 -28.10 8.70 -28.33
CA LYS A 299 -27.89 9.84 -29.23
C LYS A 299 -29.26 10.51 -29.46
N LEU A 300 -29.36 11.79 -29.10
CA LEU A 300 -30.62 12.57 -29.24
C LEU A 300 -30.32 13.95 -29.80
N ASP A 301 -31.32 14.50 -30.50
CA ASP A 301 -31.29 15.87 -31.01
C ASP A 301 -31.83 16.84 -29.94
N LEU A 302 -30.94 17.67 -29.41
CA LEU A 302 -31.28 18.66 -28.40
C LEU A 302 -32.29 19.71 -28.89
N VAL A 303 -32.24 20.09 -30.16
CA VAL A 303 -33.18 21.06 -30.73
C VAL A 303 -34.60 20.52 -30.67
N THR A 304 -34.80 19.28 -31.06
CA THR A 304 -36.11 18.60 -31.02
C THR A 304 -36.61 18.51 -29.58
N LEU A 305 -35.76 18.16 -28.63
CA LEU A 305 -36.14 18.06 -27.22
C LEU A 305 -36.50 19.42 -26.61
N VAL A 306 -35.75 20.47 -26.95
CA VAL A 306 -36.05 21.86 -26.53
C VAL A 306 -37.42 22.28 -27.04
N LYS A 307 -37.71 22.10 -28.36
CA LYS A 307 -39.00 22.47 -28.94
C LYS A 307 -40.16 21.74 -28.28
N LYS A 308 -40.06 20.44 -28.05
CA LYS A 308 -41.04 19.63 -27.31
C LYS A 308 -41.31 20.22 -25.94
N THR A 309 -40.27 20.55 -25.19
CA THR A 309 -40.38 21.12 -23.83
C THR A 309 -41.03 22.52 -23.87
N MET A 310 -40.71 23.32 -24.86
CA MET A 310 -41.35 24.63 -25.05
C MET A 310 -42.87 24.51 -25.38
N GLU A 311 -43.26 23.53 -26.22
CA GLU A 311 -44.67 23.25 -26.50
C GLU A 311 -45.42 22.88 -25.22
N ASP A 312 -44.86 22.06 -24.35
CA ASP A 312 -45.48 21.68 -23.08
C ASP A 312 -45.61 22.85 -22.09
N LEU A 313 -44.68 23.83 -22.13
CA LEU A 313 -44.71 25.02 -21.28
C LEU A 313 -45.43 26.22 -21.88
N PHE A 314 -45.85 26.14 -23.15
CA PHE A 314 -46.55 27.22 -23.82
C PHE A 314 -47.85 27.68 -23.09
N PRO A 315 -48.74 26.80 -22.58
CA PRO A 315 -49.92 27.22 -21.84
C PRO A 315 -49.58 28.04 -20.57
N LEU A 316 -48.46 27.72 -19.91
CA LEU A 316 -47.98 28.47 -18.73
C LEU A 316 -47.48 29.86 -19.13
N ALA A 317 -46.73 29.98 -20.23
CA ALA A 317 -46.24 31.24 -20.75
C ALA A 317 -47.42 32.13 -21.23
N ASP A 318 -48.38 31.56 -21.95
CA ASP A 318 -49.60 32.26 -22.46
C ASP A 318 -50.44 32.81 -21.28
N SER A 319 -50.62 32.02 -20.21
CA SER A 319 -51.37 32.47 -19.02
C SER A 319 -50.79 33.73 -18.38
N LYS A 320 -49.48 33.95 -18.49
CA LYS A 320 -48.76 35.15 -18.07
C LYS A 320 -48.49 36.16 -19.18
N LYS A 321 -48.97 35.90 -20.41
CA LYS A 321 -48.73 36.72 -21.61
C LYS A 321 -47.22 36.94 -21.86
N ILE A 322 -46.43 35.90 -21.67
CA ILE A 322 -44.98 35.92 -21.90
C ILE A 322 -44.72 35.45 -23.34
N ASP A 323 -43.91 36.22 -24.07
CA ASP A 323 -43.44 35.87 -25.41
C ASP A 323 -42.33 34.77 -25.26
N LEU A 324 -42.72 33.49 -25.50
CA LEU A 324 -41.83 32.33 -25.46
C LEU A 324 -41.35 31.99 -26.88
N GLY A 325 -40.09 32.32 -27.17
CA GLY A 325 -39.52 32.20 -28.51
C GLY A 325 -38.35 31.25 -28.62
N TYR A 326 -38.14 30.64 -29.80
CA TYR A 326 -36.94 29.89 -30.14
C TYR A 326 -36.15 30.66 -31.23
N GLU A 327 -34.95 31.09 -30.91
CA GLU A 327 -34.06 31.86 -31.80
C GLU A 327 -32.77 31.15 -32.16
N GLY A 328 -32.65 29.84 -31.95
CA GLY A 328 -31.43 29.05 -32.19
C GLY A 328 -31.30 28.53 -33.63
N SER A 329 -30.25 27.75 -33.86
CA SER A 329 -30.02 27.04 -35.12
C SER A 329 -31.21 26.17 -35.48
N LYS A 330 -31.55 26.14 -36.80
CA LYS A 330 -32.55 25.20 -37.33
C LYS A 330 -31.95 23.81 -37.60
N THR A 331 -30.63 23.67 -37.54
CA THR A 331 -29.93 22.41 -37.76
C THR A 331 -29.95 21.56 -36.50
N GLU A 332 -30.03 20.25 -36.67
CA GLU A 332 -29.98 19.26 -35.61
C GLU A 332 -28.68 19.41 -34.80
N ALA A 333 -28.80 19.22 -33.49
CA ALA A 333 -27.67 19.30 -32.56
C ALA A 333 -27.63 18.03 -31.70
N PHE A 334 -26.77 17.06 -32.07
CA PHE A 334 -26.74 15.76 -31.46
C PHE A 334 -25.84 15.71 -30.25
N ILE A 335 -26.36 15.21 -29.12
CA ILE A 335 -25.62 14.91 -27.89
C ILE A 335 -25.88 13.47 -27.46
N MET A 336 -25.00 12.91 -26.60
CA MET A 336 -25.29 11.69 -25.83
C MET A 336 -25.96 12.06 -24.53
N GLY A 337 -27.12 11.47 -24.24
CA GLY A 337 -27.83 11.81 -23.02
C GLY A 337 -29.02 10.90 -22.71
N HIS A 338 -29.56 11.11 -21.52
CA HIS A 338 -30.80 10.47 -21.06
C HIS A 338 -31.99 11.45 -21.35
N GLU A 339 -32.88 11.08 -22.25
CA GLU A 339 -33.94 11.96 -22.75
C GLU A 339 -34.81 12.57 -21.64
N GLU A 340 -35.31 11.74 -20.72
CA GLU A 340 -36.16 12.21 -19.60
C GLU A 340 -35.44 13.20 -18.70
N LYS A 341 -34.16 12.95 -18.41
CA LYS A 341 -33.36 13.85 -17.53
C LYS A 341 -33.03 15.16 -18.20
N LEU A 342 -32.68 15.12 -19.49
CA LEU A 342 -32.47 16.36 -20.27
C LEU A 342 -33.75 17.14 -20.44
N TYR A 343 -34.88 16.47 -20.59
CA TYR A 343 -36.19 17.14 -20.57
C TYR A 343 -36.41 17.85 -19.22
N ASP A 344 -36.15 17.18 -18.08
CA ASP A 344 -36.27 17.79 -16.75
C ASP A 344 -35.34 19.01 -16.59
N LEU A 345 -34.11 18.97 -17.12
CA LEU A 345 -33.17 20.09 -17.08
C LEU A 345 -33.74 21.28 -17.86
N ILE A 346 -34.12 21.04 -19.12
CA ILE A 346 -34.65 22.09 -20.02
C ILE A 346 -35.94 22.70 -19.45
N HIS A 347 -36.84 21.84 -18.95
CA HIS A 347 -38.10 22.23 -18.34
C HIS A 347 -37.85 23.15 -17.13
N ASN A 348 -36.94 22.76 -16.21
CA ASN A 348 -36.62 23.56 -15.03
C ASN A 348 -36.04 24.95 -15.38
N LEU A 349 -35.20 25.03 -16.40
CA LEU A 349 -34.63 26.32 -16.85
C LEU A 349 -35.68 27.22 -17.48
N ILE A 350 -36.51 26.68 -18.40
CA ILE A 350 -37.55 27.46 -19.07
C ILE A 350 -38.66 27.85 -18.09
N GLU A 351 -39.13 26.93 -17.25
CA GLU A 351 -40.12 27.22 -16.21
C GLU A 351 -39.67 28.34 -15.29
N ASN A 352 -38.38 28.31 -14.85
CA ASN A 352 -37.81 29.40 -14.06
C ASN A 352 -37.84 30.73 -14.84
N GLY A 353 -37.46 30.74 -16.13
CA GLY A 353 -37.56 31.94 -16.97
C GLY A 353 -38.97 32.50 -17.01
N ILE A 354 -39.99 31.67 -17.27
CA ILE A 354 -41.41 32.07 -17.29
C ILE A 354 -41.84 32.57 -15.90
N LYS A 355 -41.42 31.94 -14.85
CA LYS A 355 -41.85 32.25 -13.49
C LYS A 355 -41.34 33.62 -13.00
N TYR A 356 -40.09 33.92 -13.26
CA TYR A 356 -39.44 35.16 -12.79
C TYR A 356 -39.50 36.32 -13.77
N THR A 357 -40.05 36.09 -14.96
CA THR A 357 -40.32 37.14 -15.92
C THR A 357 -41.68 37.83 -15.61
N PRO A 358 -41.74 39.15 -15.58
CA PRO A 358 -43.01 39.88 -15.46
C PRO A 358 -43.95 39.60 -16.65
N ASN A 359 -45.25 39.84 -16.41
CA ASN A 359 -46.24 39.76 -17.52
C ASN A 359 -45.80 40.65 -18.68
N LEU A 360 -46.04 40.20 -19.91
CA LEU A 360 -45.64 40.84 -21.18
C LEU A 360 -44.10 40.86 -21.39
N GLY A 361 -43.32 40.11 -20.60
CA GLY A 361 -41.89 39.92 -20.84
C GLY A 361 -41.61 38.86 -21.88
N LYS A 362 -40.34 38.52 -22.06
CA LYS A 362 -39.86 37.53 -23.03
C LYS A 362 -39.00 36.45 -22.36
N VAL A 363 -39.16 35.23 -22.86
CA VAL A 363 -38.25 34.12 -22.60
C VAL A 363 -37.80 33.54 -23.93
N ASN A 364 -36.50 33.60 -24.19
CA ASN A 364 -35.94 33.13 -25.44
C ASN A 364 -35.04 31.91 -25.21
N VAL A 365 -35.21 30.88 -26.01
CA VAL A 365 -34.40 29.65 -25.94
C VAL A 365 -33.66 29.51 -27.27
N SER A 366 -32.36 29.22 -27.17
CA SER A 366 -31.56 28.94 -28.35
C SER A 366 -30.61 27.77 -28.15
N VAL A 367 -30.28 27.10 -29.24
CA VAL A 367 -29.24 26.06 -29.27
C VAL A 367 -28.22 26.48 -30.31
N GLU A 368 -26.97 26.63 -29.86
CA GLU A 368 -25.86 27.04 -30.71
C GLU A 368 -24.80 25.96 -30.74
N THR A 369 -24.15 25.75 -31.88
CA THR A 369 -23.02 24.85 -32.01
C THR A 369 -21.75 25.66 -32.28
N LYS A 370 -20.79 25.62 -31.39
CA LYS A 370 -19.52 26.34 -31.50
C LYS A 370 -18.36 25.49 -31.00
N ASN A 371 -17.28 25.40 -31.78
CA ASN A 371 -16.04 24.72 -31.38
C ASN A 371 -16.27 23.29 -30.87
N ASN A 372 -17.04 22.48 -31.57
CA ASN A 372 -17.42 21.11 -31.21
C ASN A 372 -18.16 20.97 -29.86
N ARG A 373 -18.75 22.07 -29.38
CA ARG A 373 -19.65 22.09 -28.21
C ARG A 373 -21.02 22.58 -28.61
N ILE A 374 -22.04 22.01 -28.02
CA ILE A 374 -23.42 22.44 -28.15
C ILE A 374 -23.79 23.23 -26.90
N CYS A 375 -24.25 24.45 -27.08
CA CYS A 375 -24.68 25.35 -26.02
C CYS A 375 -26.19 25.54 -26.07
N LEU A 376 -26.89 25.10 -25.03
CA LEU A 376 -28.27 25.49 -24.76
C LEU A 376 -28.27 26.83 -24.01
N ILE A 377 -29.00 27.79 -24.49
CA ILE A 377 -29.14 29.12 -23.88
C ILE A 377 -30.60 29.34 -23.56
N VAL A 378 -30.91 29.70 -22.32
CA VAL A 378 -32.22 30.12 -21.87
C VAL A 378 -32.06 31.53 -21.31
N GLU A 379 -32.69 32.50 -21.97
CA GLU A 379 -32.66 33.93 -21.66
C GLU A 379 -34.03 34.42 -21.25
N ASP A 380 -34.11 35.16 -20.16
CA ASP A 380 -35.32 35.82 -19.71
C ASP A 380 -35.14 37.34 -19.57
N THR A 381 -36.24 38.09 -19.59
CA THR A 381 -36.26 39.54 -19.32
C THR A 381 -36.77 39.86 -17.92
N GLY A 382 -36.50 38.95 -16.97
CA GLY A 382 -36.89 39.07 -15.58
C GLY A 382 -36.05 40.07 -14.76
N LYS A 383 -36.21 40.01 -13.46
CA LYS A 383 -35.51 40.91 -12.52
C LYS A 383 -34.00 40.71 -12.47
N GLY A 384 -33.49 39.62 -13.01
CA GLY A 384 -32.10 39.22 -12.87
C GLY A 384 -31.81 38.63 -11.48
N ILE A 385 -30.55 38.19 -11.29
CA ILE A 385 -30.07 37.57 -10.05
C ILE A 385 -28.91 38.41 -9.49
N PRO A 386 -29.01 38.89 -8.26
CA PRO A 386 -27.95 39.65 -7.61
C PRO A 386 -26.64 38.88 -7.60
N LYS A 387 -25.51 39.56 -7.75
CA LYS A 387 -24.17 38.91 -7.75
C LYS A 387 -23.89 38.09 -6.49
N GLU A 388 -24.41 38.52 -5.35
CA GLU A 388 -24.27 37.85 -4.06
C GLU A 388 -24.99 36.49 -4.03
N ASP A 389 -26.10 36.37 -4.76
CA ASP A 389 -26.94 35.17 -4.86
C ASP A 389 -26.41 34.16 -5.88
N GLN A 390 -25.73 34.62 -6.93
CA GLN A 390 -25.30 33.77 -8.06
C GLN A 390 -24.50 32.52 -7.66
N PRO A 391 -23.58 32.54 -6.66
CA PRO A 391 -22.87 31.34 -6.20
C PRO A 391 -23.77 30.33 -5.50
N ASN A 392 -24.95 30.75 -5.06
CA ASN A 392 -25.84 29.96 -4.21
C ASN A 392 -27.09 29.43 -4.92
N ILE A 393 -27.48 29.97 -6.12
CA ILE A 393 -28.73 29.64 -6.79
C ILE A 393 -28.88 28.16 -7.17
N PHE A 394 -27.74 27.43 -7.32
CA PHE A 394 -27.73 25.99 -7.59
C PHE A 394 -27.75 25.14 -6.31
N LYS A 395 -27.72 25.77 -5.10
CA LYS A 395 -27.90 25.05 -3.85
C LYS A 395 -29.36 24.66 -3.66
N ARG A 396 -29.60 23.47 -3.16
CA ARG A 396 -30.94 22.94 -2.88
C ARG A 396 -31.67 23.88 -1.91
N PHE A 397 -32.94 24.16 -2.17
CA PHE A 397 -33.82 25.02 -1.38
C PHE A 397 -33.36 26.48 -1.23
N TYR A 398 -32.35 26.90 -1.98
CA TYR A 398 -31.90 28.28 -1.94
C TYR A 398 -32.91 29.19 -2.66
N ARG A 399 -33.18 30.34 -2.01
CA ARG A 399 -34.02 31.40 -2.52
C ARG A 399 -33.41 32.74 -2.15
N GLY A 400 -33.19 33.60 -3.11
CA GLY A 400 -32.71 34.97 -2.84
C GLY A 400 -33.70 35.77 -2.00
N ASP A 401 -33.20 36.69 -1.20
CA ASP A 401 -33.99 37.49 -0.25
C ASP A 401 -35.12 38.30 -0.95
N ASN A 402 -34.90 38.72 -2.17
CA ASN A 402 -35.87 39.45 -2.98
C ASN A 402 -37.06 38.60 -3.51
N VAL A 403 -36.96 37.27 -3.39
CA VAL A 403 -38.00 36.32 -3.84
C VAL A 403 -38.93 35.94 -2.68
N THR A 404 -38.52 36.08 -1.46
CA THR A 404 -39.30 35.73 -0.27
C THR A 404 -40.50 36.66 -0.02
N GLN A 405 -40.51 37.86 -0.62
CA GLN A 405 -41.59 38.87 -0.42
C GLN A 405 -42.72 38.77 -1.47
N SER A 406 -42.58 38.03 -2.53
CA SER A 406 -43.62 37.92 -3.57
C SER A 406 -44.36 36.60 -3.44
N GLY A 407 -45.57 36.71 -2.86
CA GLY A 407 -46.76 35.86 -2.83
C GLY A 407 -46.73 34.42 -3.35
N GLU A 408 -47.90 33.87 -3.59
CA GLU A 408 -48.30 32.47 -3.84
C GLU A 408 -47.53 31.63 -4.89
N ASP A 409 -46.72 32.26 -5.75
CA ASP A 409 -45.98 31.60 -6.87
C ASP A 409 -44.53 31.16 -6.52
N ALA A 410 -44.14 31.24 -5.27
CA ALA A 410 -42.76 30.93 -4.88
C ALA A 410 -42.48 29.40 -4.90
N GLY A 411 -41.69 28.92 -5.87
CA GLY A 411 -41.27 27.50 -5.96
C GLY A 411 -40.40 27.04 -4.80
N ALA A 412 -40.18 25.73 -4.69
CA ALA A 412 -39.46 25.08 -3.60
C ALA A 412 -37.93 25.36 -3.57
N GLY A 413 -37.37 26.07 -4.57
CA GLY A 413 -35.92 26.32 -4.66
C GLY A 413 -35.12 25.06 -5.02
N ILE A 414 -35.75 24.10 -5.72
CA ILE A 414 -35.16 22.82 -6.08
C ILE A 414 -34.80 22.74 -7.57
N GLY A 415 -35.54 23.47 -8.45
CA GLY A 415 -35.43 23.31 -9.90
C GLY A 415 -34.02 23.56 -10.47
N LEU A 416 -33.35 24.65 -10.06
CA LEU A 416 -31.97 24.92 -10.49
C LEU A 416 -30.95 23.91 -9.93
N ALA A 417 -31.18 23.38 -8.73
CA ALA A 417 -30.36 22.34 -8.19
C ALA A 417 -30.49 21.04 -8.99
N ILE A 418 -31.72 20.67 -9.40
CA ILE A 418 -31.97 19.54 -10.32
C ILE A 418 -31.27 19.77 -11.66
N ALA A 419 -31.41 20.97 -12.24
CA ALA A 419 -30.74 21.30 -13.51
C ALA A 419 -29.21 21.15 -13.41
N LYS A 420 -28.59 21.60 -12.33
CA LYS A 420 -27.14 21.44 -12.08
C LYS A 420 -26.73 19.98 -11.92
N GLU A 421 -27.51 19.18 -11.21
CA GLU A 421 -27.25 17.75 -10.99
C GLU A 421 -27.33 16.98 -12.32
N ILE A 422 -28.35 17.27 -13.13
CA ILE A 422 -28.52 16.67 -14.47
C ILE A 422 -27.40 17.12 -15.41
N ALA A 423 -26.99 18.38 -15.39
CA ALA A 423 -25.86 18.87 -16.17
C ALA A 423 -24.59 18.11 -15.79
N ASN A 424 -24.29 17.95 -14.49
CA ASN A 424 -23.15 17.18 -14.00
C ASN A 424 -23.23 15.70 -14.44
N MET A 425 -24.43 15.09 -14.42
CA MET A 425 -24.66 13.73 -14.91
C MET A 425 -24.27 13.55 -16.38
N HIS A 426 -24.43 14.61 -17.19
CA HIS A 426 -24.12 14.63 -18.62
C HIS A 426 -22.74 15.23 -18.92
N GLU A 427 -21.88 15.38 -17.90
CA GLU A 427 -20.56 16.03 -18.02
C GLU A 427 -20.65 17.45 -18.60
N ALA A 428 -21.85 18.06 -18.50
CA ALA A 428 -22.13 19.38 -19.03
C ALA A 428 -21.82 20.48 -18.00
N THR A 429 -21.35 21.62 -18.48
CA THR A 429 -21.13 22.80 -17.65
C THR A 429 -22.32 23.73 -17.71
N ILE A 430 -22.86 24.16 -16.55
CA ILE A 430 -23.89 25.17 -16.49
C ILE A 430 -23.32 26.48 -15.95
N GLU A 431 -23.53 27.57 -16.66
CA GLU A 431 -23.07 28.91 -16.32
C GLU A 431 -24.25 29.90 -16.34
N ILE A 432 -24.08 31.03 -15.66
CA ILE A 432 -25.06 32.09 -15.58
C ILE A 432 -24.42 33.43 -15.92
N ASP A 433 -25.13 34.23 -16.71
CA ASP A 433 -24.87 35.67 -16.91
C ASP A 433 -26.12 36.44 -16.51
N SER A 434 -26.04 37.18 -15.42
CA SER A 434 -27.12 38.03 -14.95
C SER A 434 -26.51 39.36 -14.52
N ARG A 435 -26.85 40.42 -15.28
CA ARG A 435 -26.27 41.76 -15.10
C ARG A 435 -27.31 42.68 -14.48
N ASN A 436 -27.33 42.77 -13.16
CA ASN A 436 -28.13 43.72 -12.38
C ASN A 436 -29.66 43.69 -12.56
N GLU A 437 -30.36 44.15 -11.54
CA GLU A 437 -31.82 44.11 -11.26
C GLU A 437 -32.80 44.52 -12.39
N LYS A 438 -32.34 44.76 -13.61
CA LYS A 438 -33.20 45.20 -14.74
C LYS A 438 -32.90 44.53 -16.08
N SER A 439 -31.98 43.61 -16.17
CA SER A 439 -31.53 43.10 -17.49
C SER A 439 -31.79 41.61 -17.77
N GLY A 440 -32.56 40.92 -16.92
CA GLY A 440 -32.86 39.49 -17.09
C GLY A 440 -31.70 38.57 -16.71
N THR A 441 -31.90 37.27 -16.99
CA THR A 441 -30.93 36.23 -16.72
C THR A 441 -30.70 35.36 -17.95
N ARG A 442 -29.46 34.96 -18.18
CA ARG A 442 -29.09 33.95 -19.18
C ARG A 442 -28.45 32.78 -18.51
N PHE A 443 -28.96 31.58 -18.76
CA PHE A 443 -28.33 30.32 -18.39
C PHE A 443 -27.71 29.70 -19.65
N TYR A 444 -26.47 29.26 -19.53
CA TYR A 444 -25.74 28.55 -20.57
C TYR A 444 -25.48 27.12 -20.10
N VAL A 445 -25.84 26.13 -20.94
CA VAL A 445 -25.49 24.72 -20.67
C VAL A 445 -24.67 24.19 -21.83
N TYR A 446 -23.42 23.85 -21.58
CA TYR A 446 -22.47 23.38 -22.58
C TYR A 446 -22.38 21.87 -22.56
N PHE A 447 -22.67 21.23 -23.66
CA PHE A 447 -22.56 19.79 -23.90
C PHE A 447 -21.47 19.53 -24.92
N ASP A 448 -20.82 18.37 -24.85
CA ASP A 448 -19.93 17.89 -25.89
C ASP A 448 -20.76 17.41 -27.12
N ALA A 449 -20.40 17.87 -28.30
CA ALA A 449 -21.10 17.52 -29.52
C ALA A 449 -20.75 16.11 -30.00
N VAL A 450 -21.75 15.35 -30.42
CA VAL A 450 -21.56 14.07 -31.10
C VAL A 450 -21.68 14.26 -32.58
N ALA A 451 -20.69 13.81 -33.35
CA ALA A 451 -20.70 13.92 -34.80
C ALA A 451 -22.00 13.32 -35.41
N PRO A 452 -22.64 13.99 -36.37
CA PRO A 452 -23.70 13.37 -37.13
C PRO A 452 -23.14 12.13 -37.86
N LYS A 453 -23.84 11.01 -37.80
CA LYS A 453 -23.45 9.81 -38.60
C LYS A 453 -23.85 10.02 -40.01
#